data_58a59c418a6d6133c3d1646e3acebf19
#
_entry.id   58a59c418a6d6133c3d1646e3acebf19
#
_cell.length_a   1.000
_cell.length_b   1.000
_cell.length_c   1.000
_cell.angle_alpha   90.00
_cell.angle_beta   90.00
_cell.angle_gamma   90.00
#
_symmetry.space_group_name_H-M   'P 1'
#
loop_
_entity.id
_entity.type
_entity.pdbx_description
1 polymer ?
#
loop_
_entity_poly.entity_id
_entity_poly.type
_entity_poly.pdbx_seq_one_letter_code
_entity_poly.pdbx_strand_id
1 'polypeptide(L)'
;MQTDLCKKLGVELPIFAFTHCRDVVVAVSKAGGIGVLGAVGFSPKQLKEELDWIDAHIGDHIYGVDTAIPQKYEGQGETDPDKLVEMLQAAIPEQHREFAEGLLQDHNVPAWPEGDDEVTLSFSEAQAQLLVDEALTRDKCRMI
;
A
#
# COMPACT_ATOMS: atom_id res chain seq x y z
N MET A 1 -22.24 10.91 -15.61
CA MET A 1 -21.40 11.57 -16.67
C MET A 1 -20.48 10.48 -17.23
N GLN A 2 -20.71 10.05 -18.47
CA GLN A 2 -19.91 8.98 -19.08
C GLN A 2 -18.81 9.57 -19.94
N THR A 3 -17.56 9.34 -19.55
CA THR A 3 -16.35 9.63 -20.34
C THR A 3 -15.91 8.42 -21.15
N ASP A 4 -14.99 8.59 -22.07
CA ASP A 4 -14.42 7.44 -22.82
C ASP A 4 -13.65 6.49 -21.89
N LEU A 5 -13.07 7.03 -20.81
CA LEU A 5 -12.42 6.22 -19.76
C LEU A 5 -13.45 5.33 -19.02
N CYS A 6 -14.61 5.89 -18.66
CA CYS A 6 -15.70 5.11 -18.06
C CYS A 6 -16.14 3.95 -18.95
N LYS A 7 -16.31 4.22 -20.25
CA LYS A 7 -16.66 3.17 -21.22
C LYS A 7 -15.60 2.09 -21.34
N LYS A 8 -14.31 2.50 -21.35
CA LYS A 8 -13.17 1.58 -21.44
C LYS A 8 -13.04 0.69 -20.22
N LEU A 9 -13.30 1.23 -19.03
CA LEU A 9 -13.18 0.51 -17.76
C LEU A 9 -14.49 -0.17 -17.32
N GLY A 10 -15.62 0.15 -17.95
CA GLY A 10 -16.92 -0.40 -17.60
C GLY A 10 -17.48 0.17 -16.28
N VAL A 11 -17.17 1.43 -15.95
CA VAL A 11 -17.62 2.11 -14.73
C VAL A 11 -18.62 3.23 -15.03
N GLU A 12 -19.45 3.60 -14.06
CA GLU A 12 -20.50 4.61 -14.24
C GLU A 12 -19.95 6.05 -14.09
N LEU A 13 -19.01 6.23 -13.17
CA LEU A 13 -18.45 7.52 -12.80
C LEU A 13 -16.93 7.56 -12.99
N PRO A 14 -16.38 8.65 -13.54
CA PRO A 14 -14.92 8.81 -13.69
C PRO A 14 -14.30 9.29 -12.37
N ILE A 15 -14.57 8.57 -11.29
CA ILE A 15 -14.09 8.88 -9.94
C ILE A 15 -13.16 7.77 -9.50
N PHE A 16 -11.93 8.16 -9.15
CA PHE A 16 -10.92 7.29 -8.56
C PHE A 16 -10.71 7.74 -7.11
N ALA A 17 -10.88 6.83 -6.16
CA ALA A 17 -10.70 7.16 -4.75
C ALA A 17 -9.59 6.29 -4.15
N PHE A 18 -8.46 6.92 -3.88
CA PHE A 18 -7.33 6.31 -3.19
C PHE A 18 -7.63 6.16 -1.70
N THR A 19 -7.30 4.99 -1.14
CA THR A 19 -7.49 4.68 0.27
C THR A 19 -6.57 3.52 0.71
N HIS A 20 -6.29 3.44 2.01
CA HIS A 20 -5.63 2.27 2.63
C HIS A 20 -6.63 1.28 3.25
N CYS A 21 -7.95 1.54 3.10
CA CYS A 21 -9.00 0.73 3.73
C CYS A 21 -9.76 -0.07 2.67
N ARG A 22 -9.68 -1.39 2.73
CA ARG A 22 -10.33 -2.32 1.79
C ARG A 22 -11.85 -2.15 1.67
N ASP A 23 -12.52 -1.84 2.78
CA ASP A 23 -13.98 -1.58 2.81
C ASP A 23 -14.35 -0.32 2.04
N VAL A 24 -13.52 0.72 2.10
CA VAL A 24 -13.71 1.95 1.31
C VAL A 24 -13.48 1.67 -0.19
N VAL A 25 -12.48 0.85 -0.55
CA VAL A 25 -12.30 0.39 -1.94
C VAL A 25 -13.58 -0.23 -2.48
N VAL A 26 -14.14 -1.17 -1.74
CA VAL A 26 -15.38 -1.87 -2.11
C VAL A 26 -16.56 -0.90 -2.20
N ALA A 27 -16.72 0.01 -1.22
CA ALA A 27 -17.81 0.97 -1.20
C ALA A 27 -17.80 1.92 -2.41
N VAL A 28 -16.61 2.46 -2.75
CA VAL A 28 -16.45 3.36 -3.90
C VAL A 28 -16.72 2.64 -5.22
N SER A 29 -16.20 1.43 -5.38
CA SER A 29 -16.39 0.65 -6.60
C SER A 29 -17.87 0.28 -6.79
N LYS A 30 -18.58 -0.13 -5.73
CA LYS A 30 -20.02 -0.41 -5.76
C LYS A 30 -20.88 0.85 -6.01
N ALA A 31 -20.36 2.02 -5.66
CA ALA A 31 -21.02 3.30 -5.96
C ALA A 31 -20.82 3.75 -7.42
N GLY A 32 -20.17 2.95 -8.25
CA GLY A 32 -19.98 3.21 -9.69
C GLY A 32 -18.66 3.91 -10.05
N GLY A 33 -17.78 4.17 -9.09
CA GLY A 33 -16.42 4.66 -9.30
C GLY A 33 -15.39 3.53 -9.34
N ILE A 34 -14.13 3.84 -9.01
CA ILE A 34 -13.04 2.90 -8.82
C ILE A 34 -12.35 3.20 -7.49
N GLY A 35 -12.45 2.28 -6.54
CA GLY A 35 -11.63 2.31 -5.33
C GLY A 35 -10.21 1.84 -5.66
N VAL A 36 -9.20 2.52 -5.12
CA VAL A 36 -7.78 2.22 -5.34
C VAL A 36 -7.13 1.96 -3.99
N LEU A 37 -6.67 0.73 -3.78
CA LEU A 37 -5.98 0.34 -2.55
C LEU A 37 -4.53 0.79 -2.60
N GLY A 38 -4.11 1.62 -1.64
CA GLY A 38 -2.69 1.97 -1.45
C GLY A 38 -1.94 0.81 -0.80
N ALA A 39 -1.03 0.19 -1.53
CA ALA A 39 -0.35 -1.03 -1.12
C ALA A 39 1.07 -0.82 -0.55
N VAL A 40 1.56 0.40 -0.52
CA VAL A 40 2.97 0.72 -0.17
C VAL A 40 3.38 0.19 1.22
N GLY A 41 2.45 0.13 2.18
CA GLY A 41 2.73 -0.32 3.54
C GLY A 41 2.48 -1.81 3.79
N PHE A 42 2.08 -2.58 2.77
CA PHE A 42 1.78 -4.00 2.94
C PHE A 42 2.97 -4.89 2.57
N SER A 43 3.15 -5.98 3.30
CA SER A 43 3.89 -7.12 2.80
C SER A 43 3.09 -7.82 1.70
N PRO A 44 3.72 -8.64 0.82
CA PRO A 44 2.99 -9.41 -0.19
C PRO A 44 1.89 -10.30 0.41
N LYS A 45 2.13 -10.87 1.59
CA LYS A 45 1.15 -11.67 2.33
C LYS A 45 -0.04 -10.85 2.80
N GLN A 46 0.22 -9.68 3.41
CA GLN A 46 -0.84 -8.77 3.85
C GLN A 46 -1.64 -8.25 2.65
N LEU A 47 -0.97 -7.85 1.55
CA LEU A 47 -1.67 -7.44 0.34
C LEU A 47 -2.58 -8.55 -0.18
N LYS A 48 -2.10 -9.79 -0.21
CA LYS A 48 -2.92 -10.94 -0.60
C LYS A 48 -4.18 -11.05 0.25
N GLU A 49 -4.07 -10.93 1.56
CA GLU A 49 -5.21 -11.00 2.49
C GLU A 49 -6.22 -9.87 2.25
N GLU A 50 -5.74 -8.65 1.99
CA GLU A 50 -6.58 -7.51 1.64
C GLU A 50 -7.31 -7.70 0.30
N LEU A 51 -6.60 -8.18 -0.72
CA LEU A 51 -7.17 -8.44 -2.04
C LEU A 51 -8.16 -9.61 -2.03
N ASP A 52 -7.88 -10.69 -1.28
CA ASP A 52 -8.83 -11.80 -1.09
C ASP A 52 -10.15 -11.29 -0.48
N TRP A 53 -10.05 -10.40 0.50
CA TRP A 53 -11.23 -9.80 1.11
C TRP A 53 -11.99 -8.89 0.14
N ILE A 54 -11.29 -8.02 -0.62
CA ILE A 54 -11.90 -7.17 -1.63
C ILE A 54 -12.63 -8.01 -2.66
N ASP A 55 -11.98 -9.03 -3.23
CA ASP A 55 -12.56 -9.92 -4.24
C ASP A 55 -13.82 -10.62 -3.76
N ALA A 56 -13.86 -11.00 -2.47
CA ALA A 56 -15.04 -11.62 -1.86
C ALA A 56 -16.22 -10.65 -1.67
N HIS A 57 -15.97 -9.35 -1.56
CA HIS A 57 -17.00 -8.38 -1.21
C HIS A 57 -17.40 -7.42 -2.32
N ILE A 58 -16.59 -7.29 -3.37
CA ILE A 58 -16.79 -6.26 -4.41
C ILE A 58 -17.89 -6.61 -5.46
N GLY A 59 -18.29 -7.89 -5.55
CA GLY A 59 -19.22 -8.36 -6.58
C GLY A 59 -18.59 -8.29 -7.97
N ASP A 60 -19.32 -7.78 -8.96
CA ASP A 60 -18.86 -7.68 -10.35
C ASP A 60 -18.11 -6.38 -10.66
N HIS A 61 -17.83 -5.55 -9.63
CA HIS A 61 -17.13 -4.29 -9.82
C HIS A 61 -15.61 -4.50 -9.86
N ILE A 62 -14.92 -3.50 -10.42
CA ILE A 62 -13.46 -3.47 -10.55
C ILE A 62 -12.84 -2.55 -9.50
N TYR A 63 -11.55 -2.72 -9.27
CA TYR A 63 -10.75 -1.86 -8.39
C TYR A 63 -9.34 -1.66 -8.95
N GLY A 64 -8.57 -0.81 -8.29
CA GLY A 64 -7.15 -0.59 -8.56
C GLY A 64 -6.30 -0.83 -7.33
N VAL A 65 -5.00 -1.01 -7.57
CA VAL A 65 -3.95 -1.06 -6.55
C VAL A 65 -2.93 0.00 -6.89
N ASP A 66 -2.48 0.76 -5.88
CA ASP A 66 -1.40 1.73 -6.02
C ASP A 66 -0.18 1.24 -5.25
N THR A 67 0.97 1.27 -5.89
CA THR A 67 2.25 0.93 -5.28
C THR A 67 3.34 1.90 -5.71
N ALA A 68 4.32 2.14 -4.86
CA ALA A 68 5.47 2.98 -5.19
C ALA A 68 6.62 2.12 -5.70
N ILE A 69 7.12 2.45 -6.90
CA ILE A 69 8.33 1.83 -7.46
C ILE A 69 9.43 2.91 -7.42
N PRO A 70 10.30 2.89 -6.40
CA PRO A 70 11.34 3.90 -6.27
C PRO A 70 12.40 3.74 -7.36
N GLN A 71 12.68 4.81 -8.10
CA GLN A 71 13.76 4.82 -9.09
C GLN A 71 15.14 5.09 -8.48
N LYS A 72 15.16 5.87 -7.39
CA LYS A 72 16.38 6.18 -6.63
C LYS A 72 16.04 6.20 -5.15
N TYR A 73 16.79 5.44 -4.36
CA TYR A 73 16.65 5.39 -2.90
C TYR A 73 18.01 5.09 -2.26
N GLU A 74 18.14 5.46 -1.00
CA GLU A 74 19.33 5.13 -0.21
C GLU A 74 19.40 3.60 -0.07
N GLY A 75 20.62 3.04 -0.25
CA GLY A 75 20.78 1.58 -0.26
C GLY A 75 20.41 0.88 -1.56
N GLN A 76 20.22 1.62 -2.66
CA GLN A 76 19.94 1.04 -3.97
C GLN A 76 21.05 0.05 -4.36
N GLY A 77 20.66 -1.19 -4.66
CA GLY A 77 21.58 -2.29 -4.98
C GLY A 77 21.74 -3.31 -3.83
N GLU A 78 21.28 -2.99 -2.59
CA GLU A 78 21.14 -4.01 -1.56
C GLU A 78 19.89 -4.85 -1.84
N THR A 79 20.07 -6.15 -1.90
CA THR A 79 18.99 -7.12 -2.21
C THR A 79 18.48 -7.85 -0.97
N ASP A 80 19.17 -7.70 0.16
CA ASP A 80 18.79 -8.25 1.45
C ASP A 80 17.89 -7.22 2.18
N PRO A 81 16.61 -7.52 2.41
CA PRO A 81 15.69 -6.58 3.07
C PRO A 81 16.11 -6.17 4.47
N ASP A 82 16.69 -7.11 5.25
CA ASP A 82 17.09 -6.84 6.63
C ASP A 82 18.27 -5.88 6.68
N LYS A 83 19.26 -6.08 5.81
CA LYS A 83 20.37 -5.14 5.67
C LYS A 83 19.96 -3.77 5.17
N LEU A 84 19.00 -3.71 4.24
CA LEU A 84 18.45 -2.43 3.78
C LEU A 84 17.80 -1.66 4.93
N VAL A 85 17.00 -2.34 5.76
CA VAL A 85 16.38 -1.74 6.95
C VAL A 85 17.45 -1.25 7.94
N GLU A 86 18.48 -2.06 8.23
CA GLU A 86 19.59 -1.65 9.10
C GLU A 86 20.30 -0.39 8.57
N MET A 87 20.62 -0.35 7.28
CA MET A 87 21.24 0.82 6.64
C MET A 87 20.38 2.07 6.74
N LEU A 88 19.08 1.95 6.45
CA LEU A 88 18.14 3.06 6.54
C LEU A 88 17.98 3.56 7.97
N GLN A 89 17.88 2.66 8.94
CA GLN A 89 17.82 3.01 10.36
C GLN A 89 19.10 3.71 10.83
N ALA A 90 20.27 3.24 10.40
CA ALA A 90 21.55 3.87 10.73
C ALA A 90 21.72 5.26 10.11
N ALA A 91 21.05 5.53 8.99
CA ALA A 91 21.07 6.83 8.32
C ALA A 91 20.22 7.91 9.01
N ILE A 92 19.32 7.52 9.94
CA ILE A 92 18.49 8.49 10.67
C ILE A 92 19.36 9.22 11.70
N PRO A 93 19.49 10.56 11.63
CA PRO A 93 20.27 11.33 12.61
C PRO A 93 19.72 11.17 14.03
N GLU A 94 20.62 11.05 15.01
CA GLU A 94 20.24 10.87 16.43
C GLU A 94 19.28 11.94 16.94
N GLN A 95 19.51 13.19 16.58
CA GLN A 95 18.63 14.32 16.95
C GLN A 95 17.15 14.12 16.50
N HIS A 96 16.91 13.38 15.41
CA HIS A 96 15.55 13.08 14.96
C HIS A 96 14.92 11.98 15.80
N ARG A 97 15.72 10.99 16.23
CA ARG A 97 15.27 9.95 17.17
C ARG A 97 14.89 10.54 18.51
N GLU A 98 15.82 11.34 19.10
CA GLU A 98 15.58 12.03 20.37
C GLU A 98 14.34 12.92 20.33
N PHE A 99 14.13 13.64 19.20
CA PHE A 99 12.94 14.47 19.02
C PHE A 99 11.65 13.64 18.99
N ALA A 100 11.64 12.54 18.22
CA ALA A 100 10.48 11.66 18.11
C ALA A 100 10.17 10.99 19.47
N GLU A 101 11.18 10.49 20.16
CA GLU A 101 11.05 9.90 21.51
C GLU A 101 10.52 10.90 22.52
N GLY A 102 11.03 12.14 22.49
CA GLY A 102 10.54 13.22 23.32
C GLY A 102 9.07 13.51 23.12
N LEU A 103 8.61 13.57 21.86
CA LEU A 103 7.19 13.75 21.54
C LEU A 103 6.32 12.60 22.09
N LEU A 104 6.76 11.35 21.90
CA LEU A 104 6.03 10.19 22.40
C LEU A 104 5.91 10.22 23.93
N GLN A 105 6.97 10.60 24.64
CA GLN A 105 6.98 10.74 26.09
C GLN A 105 6.07 11.89 26.56
N ASP A 106 6.17 13.06 25.96
CA ASP A 106 5.38 14.25 26.32
C ASP A 106 3.87 14.01 26.18
N HIS A 107 3.49 13.20 25.19
CA HIS A 107 2.10 12.85 24.92
C HIS A 107 1.64 11.53 25.58
N ASN A 108 2.49 10.90 26.38
CA ASN A 108 2.21 9.60 27.03
C ASN A 108 1.72 8.53 26.04
N VAL A 109 2.32 8.48 24.84
CA VAL A 109 1.99 7.45 23.85
C VAL A 109 2.48 6.11 24.37
N PRO A 110 1.63 5.06 24.44
CA PRO A 110 2.06 3.75 24.89
C PRO A 110 3.09 3.16 23.93
N ALA A 111 3.99 2.34 24.46
CA ALA A 111 4.93 1.60 23.62
C ALA A 111 4.19 0.73 22.61
N TRP A 112 4.80 0.57 21.42
CA TRP A 112 4.26 -0.31 20.39
C TRP A 112 4.16 -1.75 20.92
N PRO A 113 3.08 -2.49 20.65
CA PRO A 113 2.95 -3.88 21.09
C PRO A 113 4.08 -4.75 20.53
N GLU A 114 4.70 -5.57 21.38
CA GLU A 114 5.71 -6.54 20.94
C GLU A 114 5.07 -7.52 19.92
N GLY A 115 5.74 -7.71 18.79
CA GLY A 115 5.32 -8.65 17.74
C GLY A 115 4.51 -8.05 16.58
N ASP A 116 4.22 -6.75 16.61
CA ASP A 116 3.56 -6.03 15.51
C ASP A 116 4.57 -5.29 14.61
N ASP A 117 5.85 -5.65 14.74
CA ASP A 117 6.98 -4.98 14.10
C ASP A 117 7.15 -5.27 12.59
N GLU A 118 6.20 -5.97 11.95
CA GLU A 118 6.20 -6.14 10.48
C GLU A 118 5.77 -4.84 9.76
N VAL A 119 6.39 -3.72 10.07
CA VAL A 119 6.41 -2.59 9.13
C VAL A 119 7.36 -2.95 8.00
N THR A 120 6.85 -3.71 7.06
CA THR A 120 7.57 -3.99 5.83
C THR A 120 7.59 -2.71 5.00
N LEU A 121 8.65 -1.93 5.16
CA LEU A 121 8.89 -0.79 4.30
C LEU A 121 9.17 -1.33 2.88
N SER A 122 8.15 -1.38 2.04
CA SER A 122 8.28 -1.78 0.64
C SER A 122 8.92 -0.66 -0.19
N PHE A 123 10.13 -0.24 0.21
CA PHE A 123 10.88 0.83 -0.46
C PHE A 123 11.89 0.31 -1.48
N SER A 124 11.94 -1.00 -1.74
CA SER A 124 12.82 -1.55 -2.77
C SER A 124 12.02 -1.89 -4.04
N GLU A 125 12.69 -1.78 -5.19
CA GLU A 125 12.12 -2.20 -6.48
C GLU A 125 11.67 -3.67 -6.44
N ALA A 126 12.46 -4.54 -5.79
CA ALA A 126 12.14 -5.97 -5.66
C ALA A 126 10.84 -6.21 -4.86
N GLN A 127 10.64 -5.49 -3.78
CA GLN A 127 9.39 -5.60 -3.00
C GLN A 127 8.20 -5.01 -3.75
N ALA A 128 8.37 -3.86 -4.40
CA ALA A 128 7.33 -3.28 -5.25
C ALA A 128 6.89 -4.25 -6.36
N GLN A 129 7.84 -4.97 -6.97
CA GLN A 129 7.54 -5.98 -7.98
C GLN A 129 6.67 -7.11 -7.43
N LEU A 130 6.94 -7.60 -6.20
CA LEU A 130 6.11 -8.64 -5.58
C LEU A 130 4.67 -8.16 -5.32
N LEU A 131 4.47 -6.90 -4.97
CA LEU A 131 3.13 -6.33 -4.81
C LEU A 131 2.41 -6.21 -6.16
N VAL A 132 3.11 -5.78 -7.21
CA VAL A 132 2.58 -5.74 -8.58
C VAL A 132 2.20 -7.14 -9.05
N ASP A 133 3.08 -8.12 -8.85
CA ASP A 133 2.83 -9.51 -9.25
C ASP A 133 1.59 -10.08 -8.55
N GLU A 134 1.41 -9.82 -7.25
CA GLU A 134 0.20 -10.22 -6.51
C GLU A 134 -1.06 -9.54 -7.07
N ALA A 135 -1.01 -8.23 -7.34
CA ALA A 135 -2.14 -7.49 -7.90
C ALA A 135 -2.53 -8.00 -9.30
N LEU A 136 -1.55 -8.37 -10.12
CA LEU A 136 -1.77 -8.92 -11.47
C LEU A 136 -2.44 -10.32 -11.47
N THR A 137 -2.43 -11.03 -10.34
CA THR A 137 -3.16 -12.31 -10.22
C THR A 137 -4.68 -12.13 -10.15
N ARG A 138 -5.19 -10.89 -9.97
CA ARG A 138 -6.58 -10.60 -9.67
C ARG A 138 -7.37 -10.16 -10.90
N ASP A 139 -8.38 -10.92 -11.29
CA ASP A 139 -9.21 -10.62 -12.46
C ASP A 139 -9.96 -9.28 -12.36
N LYS A 140 -10.30 -8.85 -11.13
CA LYS A 140 -11.01 -7.60 -10.86
C LYS A 140 -10.11 -6.39 -10.66
N CYS A 141 -8.80 -6.58 -10.44
CA CYS A 141 -7.82 -5.50 -10.42
C CYS A 141 -7.53 -5.07 -11.86
N ARG A 142 -8.01 -3.90 -12.25
CA ARG A 142 -7.93 -3.40 -13.64
C ARG A 142 -7.01 -2.21 -13.80
N MET A 143 -6.36 -1.80 -12.71
CA MET A 143 -5.44 -0.68 -12.68
C MET A 143 -4.36 -0.91 -11.62
N ILE A 144 -3.11 -0.70 -11.99
CA ILE A 144 -1.95 -0.64 -11.10
C ILE A 144 -1.20 0.65 -11.40
#